data_74a4ac94a19f0969f49dab0735316d3d
#
_entry.id   74a4ac94a19f0969f49dab0735316d3d
#
_cell.length_a   1.000
_cell.length_b   1.000
_cell.length_c   1.000
_cell.angle_alpha   90.00
_cell.angle_beta   90.00
_cell.angle_gamma   90.00
#
_symmetry.space_group_name_H-M   'P 1'
#
loop_
_entity.id
_entity.type
_entity.pdbx_description
1 polymer ?
#
loop_
_entity_poly.entity_id
_entity_poly.type
_entity_poly.pdbx_seq_one_letter_code
_entity_poly.pdbx_strand_id
1 'polypeptide(L)'
;MELKIEKISEQYLKDAHKIYNYYIINSYSNFEERKLTFNQFHKNYKTIIKNKLPYLVALSKNKVVGLAYLNKFREKSGYRFAFENTIYVHEKYTRQGIGYNLLKELLNISKNHKNIKLIIAVIGSIDSKGSLKLHEKLGFKKSGILKKIGFKNNKWIDSIFLQKNV
;
A
#
# COMPACT_ATOMS: atom_id res chain seq x y z
N MET A 1 -2.74 20.59 -10.04
CA MET A 1 -1.42 19.97 -9.77
C MET A 1 -1.17 18.94 -10.85
N GLU A 2 -0.07 19.04 -11.58
CA GLU A 2 0.33 18.02 -12.53
C GLU A 2 0.80 16.80 -11.75
N LEU A 3 0.10 15.68 -11.94
CA LEU A 3 0.36 14.41 -11.26
C LEU A 3 0.74 13.36 -12.30
N LYS A 4 1.92 12.79 -12.18
CA LYS A 4 2.39 11.68 -13.00
C LYS A 4 2.48 10.43 -12.12
N ILE A 5 1.96 9.29 -12.61
CA ILE A 5 2.15 7.99 -11.97
C ILE A 5 3.04 7.14 -12.86
N GLU A 6 4.07 6.57 -12.29
CA GLU A 6 5.00 5.71 -13.02
C GLU A 6 5.55 4.57 -12.15
N LYS A 7 6.18 3.61 -12.81
CA LYS A 7 6.89 2.53 -12.13
C LYS A 7 8.03 3.10 -11.29
N ILE A 8 8.16 2.63 -10.06
CA ILE A 8 9.26 3.07 -9.21
C ILE A 8 10.61 2.67 -9.81
N SER A 9 11.60 3.53 -9.66
CA SER A 9 13.00 3.29 -9.98
C SER A 9 13.90 3.63 -8.79
N GLU A 10 15.15 3.21 -8.84
CA GLU A 10 16.13 3.39 -7.74
C GLU A 10 16.24 4.86 -7.28
N GLN A 11 16.15 5.81 -8.19
CA GLN A 11 16.23 7.25 -7.88
C GLN A 11 15.13 7.74 -6.92
N TYR A 12 13.98 7.07 -6.89
CA TYR A 12 12.83 7.45 -6.06
C TYR A 12 12.81 6.78 -4.69
N LEU A 13 13.66 5.77 -4.46
CA LEU A 13 13.60 4.95 -3.25
C LEU A 13 13.83 5.74 -1.96
N LYS A 14 14.72 6.73 -1.99
CA LYS A 14 14.99 7.56 -0.79
C LYS A 14 13.75 8.34 -0.35
N ASP A 15 13.01 8.91 -1.29
CA ASP A 15 11.80 9.66 -0.97
C ASP A 15 10.62 8.73 -0.63
N ALA A 16 10.47 7.62 -1.35
CA ALA A 16 9.50 6.59 -1.00
C ALA A 16 9.73 6.03 0.42
N HIS A 17 10.98 5.79 0.81
CA HIS A 17 11.36 5.37 2.16
C HIS A 17 10.98 6.38 3.24
N LYS A 18 11.16 7.69 2.98
CA LYS A 18 10.74 8.75 3.91
C LYS A 18 9.22 8.71 4.13
N ILE A 19 8.44 8.60 3.05
CA ILE A 19 6.98 8.50 3.12
C ILE A 19 6.57 7.24 3.89
N TYR A 20 7.16 6.08 3.60
CA TYR A 20 6.89 4.83 4.29
C TYR A 20 7.14 4.95 5.81
N ASN A 21 8.31 5.46 6.20
CA ASN A 21 8.67 5.63 7.59
C ASN A 21 7.84 6.68 8.33
N TYR A 22 7.31 7.70 7.64
CA TYR A 22 6.36 8.62 8.22
C TYR A 22 5.13 7.88 8.76
N TYR A 23 4.55 6.95 7.97
CA TYR A 23 3.39 6.18 8.38
C TYR A 23 3.68 5.14 9.46
N ILE A 24 4.91 4.62 9.53
CA ILE A 24 5.31 3.79 10.66
C ILE A 24 5.18 4.55 11.98
N ILE A 25 5.65 5.77 12.03
CA ILE A 25 5.71 6.51 13.30
C ILE A 25 4.41 7.26 13.61
N ASN A 26 3.77 7.83 12.59
CA ASN A 26 2.70 8.82 12.79
C ASN A 26 1.29 8.27 12.50
N SER A 27 1.13 6.97 12.25
CA SER A 27 -0.18 6.42 11.95
C SER A 27 -0.38 4.99 12.46
N TYR A 28 -1.63 4.56 12.45
CA TYR A 28 -2.04 3.17 12.71
C TYR A 28 -2.29 2.37 11.42
N SER A 29 -1.99 2.95 10.26
CA SER A 29 -2.12 2.28 8.95
C SER A 29 -0.95 1.36 8.59
N ASN A 30 0.10 1.38 9.40
CA ASN A 30 1.25 0.48 9.30
C ASN A 30 1.53 -0.11 10.69
N PHE A 31 1.61 -1.43 10.79
CA PHE A 31 1.81 -2.11 12.07
C PHE A 31 3.27 -2.32 12.46
N GLU A 32 4.21 -1.86 11.65
CA GLU A 32 5.60 -1.73 12.08
C GLU A 32 5.68 -0.68 13.21
N GLU A 33 6.48 -0.97 14.25
CA GLU A 33 6.66 -0.07 15.39
C GLU A 33 7.95 0.75 15.30
N ARG A 34 8.92 0.28 14.49
CA ARG A 34 10.22 0.93 14.30
C ARG A 34 10.46 1.25 12.83
N LYS A 35 11.03 2.42 12.58
CA LYS A 35 11.45 2.82 11.23
C LYS A 35 12.33 1.75 10.60
N LEU A 36 12.07 1.46 9.34
CA LEU A 36 12.99 0.65 8.56
C LEU A 36 14.25 1.45 8.22
N THR A 37 15.40 0.80 8.26
CA THR A 37 16.60 1.35 7.62
C THR A 37 16.42 1.38 6.11
N PHE A 38 17.19 2.20 5.40
CA PHE A 38 17.12 2.22 3.94
C PHE A 38 17.44 0.85 3.33
N ASN A 39 18.39 0.11 3.89
CA ASN A 39 18.74 -1.22 3.42
C ASN A 39 17.58 -2.23 3.57
N GLN A 40 16.83 -2.18 4.66
CA GLN A 40 15.64 -3.02 4.85
C GLN A 40 14.55 -2.66 3.84
N PHE A 41 14.27 -1.38 3.66
CA PHE A 41 13.30 -0.91 2.67
C PHE A 41 13.72 -1.29 1.23
N HIS A 42 14.99 -1.13 0.89
CA HIS A 42 15.55 -1.51 -0.41
C HIS A 42 15.48 -3.04 -0.64
N LYS A 43 15.72 -3.86 0.39
CA LYS A 43 15.53 -5.32 0.30
C LYS A 43 14.07 -5.67 -0.01
N ASN A 44 13.12 -5.02 0.64
CA ASN A 44 11.69 -5.21 0.37
C ASN A 44 11.35 -4.83 -1.08
N TYR A 45 11.82 -3.67 -1.55
CA TYR A 45 11.69 -3.25 -2.95
C TYR A 45 12.24 -4.31 -3.91
N LYS A 46 13.46 -4.79 -3.71
CA LYS A 46 14.05 -5.84 -4.56
C LYS A 46 13.22 -7.11 -4.60
N THR A 47 12.63 -7.50 -3.47
CA THR A 47 11.75 -8.66 -3.39
C THR A 47 10.48 -8.47 -4.24
N ILE A 48 9.87 -7.30 -4.19
CA ILE A 48 8.68 -6.97 -4.99
C ILE A 48 9.02 -7.03 -6.49
N ILE A 49 10.13 -6.40 -6.90
CA ILE A 49 10.56 -6.37 -8.30
C ILE A 49 10.95 -7.77 -8.82
N LYS A 50 11.67 -8.55 -8.01
CA LYS A 50 12.04 -9.94 -8.34
C LYS A 50 10.80 -10.81 -8.58
N ASN A 51 9.73 -10.60 -7.82
CA ASN A 51 8.45 -11.29 -8.00
C ASN A 51 7.60 -10.70 -9.13
N LYS A 52 8.11 -9.73 -9.89
CA LYS A 52 7.43 -9.03 -10.99
C LYS A 52 6.11 -8.36 -10.57
N LEU A 53 6.00 -7.98 -9.31
CA LEU A 53 4.82 -7.30 -8.78
C LEU A 53 4.87 -5.79 -9.08
N PRO A 54 3.72 -5.15 -9.28
CA PRO A 54 3.68 -3.72 -9.55
C PRO A 54 4.11 -2.93 -8.32
N TYR A 55 4.97 -1.93 -8.53
CA TYR A 55 5.35 -0.92 -7.57
C TYR A 55 5.38 0.45 -8.27
N LEU A 56 4.53 1.35 -7.81
CA LEU A 56 4.26 2.64 -8.42
C LEU A 56 4.67 3.79 -7.49
N VAL A 57 5.03 4.91 -8.07
CA VAL A 57 5.16 6.20 -7.41
C VAL A 57 4.28 7.24 -8.09
N ALA A 58 3.76 8.16 -7.30
CA ALA A 58 3.11 9.37 -7.78
C ALA A 58 4.11 10.53 -7.66
N LEU A 59 4.30 11.26 -8.74
CA LEU A 59 5.21 12.40 -8.83
C LEU A 59 4.42 13.69 -9.01
N SER A 60 4.83 14.73 -8.31
CA SER A 60 4.43 16.11 -8.54
C SER A 60 5.68 16.98 -8.60
N LYS A 61 5.87 17.73 -9.70
CA LYS A 61 7.09 18.53 -9.92
C LYS A 61 8.37 17.70 -9.67
N ASN A 62 8.42 16.48 -10.19
CA ASN A 62 9.52 15.51 -10.06
C ASN A 62 9.83 15.04 -8.63
N LYS A 63 8.96 15.33 -7.64
CA LYS A 63 9.08 14.83 -6.27
C LYS A 63 8.11 13.70 -6.03
N VAL A 64 8.53 12.67 -5.30
CA VAL A 64 7.65 11.57 -4.89
C VAL A 64 6.65 12.09 -3.86
N VAL A 65 5.36 12.03 -4.20
CA VAL A 65 4.25 12.46 -3.33
C VAL A 65 3.35 11.30 -2.90
N GLY A 66 3.65 10.09 -3.34
CA GLY A 66 2.95 8.88 -2.91
C GLY A 66 3.56 7.63 -3.53
N LEU A 67 3.21 6.49 -2.98
CA LEU A 67 3.62 5.18 -3.45
C LEU A 67 2.50 4.15 -3.30
N ALA A 68 2.51 3.13 -4.17
CA ALA A 68 1.61 1.98 -4.07
C ALA A 68 2.27 0.73 -4.64
N TYR A 69 2.08 -0.41 -3.99
CA TYR A 69 2.63 -1.68 -4.46
C TYR A 69 1.81 -2.87 -3.99
N LEU A 70 2.11 -4.04 -4.55
CA LEU A 70 1.58 -5.33 -4.10
C LEU A 70 2.66 -6.18 -3.46
N ASN A 71 2.27 -6.87 -2.40
CA ASN A 71 3.01 -7.96 -1.79
C ASN A 71 2.20 -9.25 -1.84
N LYS A 72 2.86 -10.41 -1.70
CA LYS A 72 2.13 -11.65 -1.42
C LYS A 72 1.31 -11.50 -0.14
N PHE A 73 0.07 -11.95 -0.16
CA PHE A 73 -0.77 -11.94 1.04
C PHE A 73 -0.26 -12.93 2.09
N ARG A 74 0.15 -14.13 1.67
CA ARG A 74 0.71 -15.20 2.51
C ARG A 74 1.74 -16.01 1.73
N GLU A 75 2.69 -16.63 2.42
CA GLU A 75 3.77 -17.39 1.79
C GLU A 75 3.36 -18.79 1.30
N LYS A 76 2.35 -19.43 1.93
CA LYS A 76 1.91 -20.76 1.52
C LYS A 76 1.39 -20.76 0.09
N SER A 77 1.75 -21.79 -0.70
CA SER A 77 1.48 -21.90 -2.13
C SER A 77 0.01 -21.78 -2.54
N GLY A 78 -0.91 -22.18 -1.68
CA GLY A 78 -2.36 -22.01 -1.91
C GLY A 78 -2.78 -20.53 -2.05
N TYR A 79 -2.02 -19.58 -1.52
CA TYR A 79 -2.29 -18.15 -1.62
C TYR A 79 -1.58 -17.46 -2.81
N ARG A 80 -0.98 -18.20 -3.72
CA ARG A 80 -0.13 -17.68 -4.81
C ARG A 80 -0.78 -16.64 -5.73
N PHE A 81 -2.11 -16.56 -5.74
CA PHE A 81 -2.88 -15.62 -6.56
C PHE A 81 -3.50 -14.46 -5.78
N ALA A 82 -3.26 -14.41 -4.45
CA ALA A 82 -3.75 -13.37 -3.56
C ALA A 82 -2.60 -12.44 -3.14
N PHE A 83 -2.83 -11.14 -3.26
CA PHE A 83 -1.84 -10.11 -2.98
C PHE A 83 -2.43 -9.02 -2.09
N GLU A 84 -1.59 -8.47 -1.23
CA GLU A 84 -1.95 -7.34 -0.38
C GLU A 84 -1.43 -6.04 -1.01
N ASN A 85 -2.27 -5.01 -1.05
CA ASN A 85 -1.86 -3.70 -1.51
C ASN A 85 -1.41 -2.81 -0.34
N THR A 86 -0.37 -2.03 -0.59
CA THR A 86 0.08 -0.95 0.27
C THR A 86 -0.01 0.36 -0.50
N ILE A 87 -0.57 1.41 0.14
CA ILE A 87 -0.68 2.74 -0.45
C ILE A 87 -0.36 3.76 0.62
N TYR A 88 0.58 4.66 0.34
CA TYR A 88 0.88 5.81 1.17
C TYR A 88 0.99 7.07 0.32
N VAL A 89 0.44 8.16 0.84
CA VAL A 89 0.52 9.50 0.24
C VAL A 89 1.24 10.41 1.22
N HIS A 90 2.21 11.17 0.74
CA HIS A 90 2.94 12.14 1.56
C HIS A 90 1.95 13.06 2.28
N GLU A 91 2.14 13.29 3.58
CA GLU A 91 1.16 13.95 4.47
C GLU A 91 0.69 15.31 3.97
N LYS A 92 1.59 16.08 3.32
CA LYS A 92 1.26 17.40 2.75
C LYS A 92 0.41 17.34 1.48
N TYR A 93 0.23 16.16 0.89
CA TYR A 93 -0.48 15.96 -0.39
C TYR A 93 -1.71 15.06 -0.24
N THR A 94 -2.14 14.79 1.00
CA THR A 94 -3.35 14.02 1.26
C THR A 94 -4.62 14.74 0.77
N ARG A 95 -5.71 13.99 0.54
CA ARG A 95 -7.02 14.52 0.08
C ARG A 95 -7.00 15.21 -1.29
N GLN A 96 -5.96 15.02 -2.11
CA GLN A 96 -5.83 15.56 -3.47
C GLN A 96 -6.04 14.50 -4.56
N GLY A 97 -6.64 13.35 -4.24
CA GLY A 97 -6.92 12.29 -5.20
C GLY A 97 -5.71 11.38 -5.53
N ILE A 98 -4.54 11.62 -4.95
CA ILE A 98 -3.31 10.87 -5.28
C ILE A 98 -3.47 9.38 -4.97
N GLY A 99 -3.99 9.03 -3.78
CA GLY A 99 -4.22 7.64 -3.41
C GLY A 99 -5.22 6.94 -4.35
N TYR A 100 -6.25 7.65 -4.79
CA TYR A 100 -7.21 7.13 -5.78
C TYR A 100 -6.52 6.80 -7.11
N ASN A 101 -5.72 7.71 -7.65
CA ASN A 101 -5.03 7.50 -8.90
C ASN A 101 -4.00 6.38 -8.81
N LEU A 102 -3.24 6.31 -7.70
CA LEU A 102 -2.29 5.22 -7.43
C LEU A 102 -2.99 3.86 -7.39
N LEU A 103 -4.07 3.72 -6.62
CA LEU A 103 -4.80 2.45 -6.52
C LEU A 103 -5.47 2.08 -7.83
N LYS A 104 -6.05 3.05 -8.54
CA LYS A 104 -6.66 2.84 -9.86
C LYS A 104 -5.64 2.27 -10.85
N GLU A 105 -4.44 2.86 -10.92
CA GLU A 105 -3.39 2.41 -11.81
C GLU A 105 -2.83 1.04 -11.39
N LEU A 106 -2.65 0.81 -10.08
CA LEU A 106 -2.26 -0.48 -9.54
C LEU A 106 -3.23 -1.59 -9.96
N LEU A 107 -4.54 -1.32 -9.91
CA LEU A 107 -5.58 -2.24 -10.35
C LEU A 107 -5.54 -2.47 -11.87
N ASN A 108 -5.30 -1.43 -12.67
CA ASN A 108 -5.19 -1.54 -14.12
C ASN A 108 -4.04 -2.48 -14.52
N ILE A 109 -2.87 -2.30 -13.92
CA ILE A 109 -1.71 -3.18 -14.17
C ILE A 109 -2.01 -4.61 -13.72
N SER A 110 -2.69 -4.76 -12.57
CA SER A 110 -2.99 -6.07 -12.01
C SER A 110 -3.94 -6.91 -12.86
N LYS A 111 -4.89 -6.30 -13.56
CA LYS A 111 -5.81 -7.00 -14.49
C LYS A 111 -5.10 -7.75 -15.60
N ASN A 112 -3.96 -7.23 -16.05
CA ASN A 112 -3.18 -7.81 -17.13
C ASN A 112 -2.08 -8.77 -16.62
N HIS A 113 -2.00 -8.99 -15.30
CA HIS A 113 -0.97 -9.83 -14.70
C HIS A 113 -1.49 -11.25 -14.49
N LYS A 114 -0.85 -12.26 -15.10
CA LYS A 114 -1.30 -13.68 -15.08
C LYS A 114 -1.60 -14.22 -13.66
N ASN A 115 -0.80 -13.84 -12.70
CA ASN A 115 -0.82 -14.43 -11.35
C ASN A 115 -1.61 -13.61 -10.33
N ILE A 116 -2.06 -12.40 -10.65
CA ILE A 116 -2.85 -11.58 -9.72
C ILE A 116 -4.32 -11.83 -10.02
N LYS A 117 -5.04 -12.45 -9.07
CA LYS A 117 -6.48 -12.73 -9.19
C LYS A 117 -7.29 -12.05 -8.09
N LEU A 118 -6.67 -11.82 -6.93
CA LEU A 118 -7.31 -11.23 -5.78
C LEU A 118 -6.37 -10.20 -5.15
N ILE A 119 -6.87 -9.00 -4.91
CA ILE A 119 -6.17 -7.96 -4.14
C ILE A 119 -6.90 -7.76 -2.82
N ILE A 120 -6.15 -7.78 -1.75
CA ILE A 120 -6.61 -7.63 -0.38
C ILE A 120 -6.08 -6.30 0.16
N ALA A 121 -6.95 -5.55 0.82
CA ALA A 121 -6.56 -4.39 1.62
C ALA A 121 -6.73 -4.74 3.09
N VAL A 122 -5.67 -4.58 3.87
CA VAL A 122 -5.67 -4.74 5.33
C VAL A 122 -5.59 -3.35 5.94
N ILE A 123 -6.65 -2.92 6.60
CA ILE A 123 -6.80 -1.54 7.06
C ILE A 123 -6.97 -1.55 8.58
N GLY A 124 -6.06 -0.89 9.31
CA GLY A 124 -6.20 -0.70 10.75
C GLY A 124 -7.44 0.14 11.07
N SER A 125 -8.17 -0.20 12.12
CA SER A 125 -9.46 0.43 12.45
C SER A 125 -9.36 1.89 12.91
N ILE A 126 -8.19 2.34 13.36
CA ILE A 126 -7.96 3.70 13.83
C ILE A 126 -7.64 4.60 12.63
N ASP A 127 -8.31 5.75 12.52
CA ASP A 127 -8.13 6.75 11.45
C ASP A 127 -8.32 6.21 10.02
N SER A 128 -9.11 5.17 9.87
CA SER A 128 -9.24 4.38 8.64
C SER A 128 -10.24 4.92 7.62
N LYS A 129 -11.10 5.90 7.97
CA LYS A 129 -12.21 6.38 7.11
C LYS A 129 -11.79 6.73 5.68
N GLY A 130 -10.64 7.38 5.51
CA GLY A 130 -10.12 7.77 4.19
C GLY A 130 -9.73 6.55 3.35
N SER A 131 -9.04 5.58 3.96
CA SER A 131 -8.61 4.36 3.29
C SER A 131 -9.81 3.46 2.94
N LEU A 132 -10.78 3.30 3.85
CA LEU A 132 -12.01 2.54 3.58
C LEU A 132 -12.76 3.10 2.37
N LYS A 133 -13.08 4.42 2.39
CA LYS A 133 -13.76 5.09 1.28
C LYS A 133 -13.00 4.97 -0.04
N LEU A 134 -11.67 5.06 -0.01
CA LEU A 134 -10.82 4.92 -1.19
C LEU A 134 -10.99 3.54 -1.83
N HIS A 135 -10.88 2.48 -1.05
CA HIS A 135 -10.98 1.10 -1.53
C HIS A 135 -12.41 0.78 -1.99
N GLU A 136 -13.42 1.15 -1.22
CA GLU A 136 -14.84 0.97 -1.57
C GLU A 136 -15.18 1.66 -2.90
N LYS A 137 -14.72 2.90 -3.11
CA LYS A 137 -14.92 3.65 -4.36
C LYS A 137 -14.31 2.94 -5.57
N LEU A 138 -13.26 2.16 -5.38
CA LEU A 138 -12.61 1.37 -6.44
C LEU A 138 -13.10 -0.09 -6.49
N GLY A 139 -14.22 -0.39 -5.80
CA GLY A 139 -14.93 -1.65 -5.89
C GLY A 139 -14.41 -2.77 -5.01
N PHE A 140 -13.62 -2.44 -4.00
CA PHE A 140 -13.32 -3.40 -2.93
C PHE A 140 -14.55 -3.63 -2.06
N LYS A 141 -14.74 -4.87 -1.64
CA LYS A 141 -15.82 -5.27 -0.73
C LYS A 141 -15.23 -5.73 0.60
N LYS A 142 -15.88 -5.36 1.69
CA LYS A 142 -15.49 -5.78 3.03
C LYS A 142 -15.68 -7.29 3.17
N SER A 143 -14.64 -7.99 3.63
CA SER A 143 -14.61 -9.44 3.80
C SER A 143 -14.67 -9.87 5.26
N GLY A 144 -14.23 -9.01 6.17
CA GLY A 144 -14.23 -9.32 7.60
C GLY A 144 -13.47 -8.33 8.45
N ILE A 145 -13.51 -8.58 9.76
CA ILE A 145 -12.75 -7.83 10.76
C ILE A 145 -12.12 -8.81 11.73
N LEU A 146 -10.82 -8.68 11.94
CA LEU A 146 -10.12 -9.35 13.03
C LEU A 146 -9.96 -8.38 14.20
N LYS A 147 -10.60 -8.70 15.31
CA LYS A 147 -10.62 -7.86 16.50
C LYS A 147 -9.29 -7.94 17.25
N LYS A 148 -8.77 -6.78 17.67
CA LYS A 148 -7.56 -6.65 18.52
C LYS A 148 -6.38 -7.48 18.03
N ILE A 149 -6.18 -7.54 16.70
CA ILE A 149 -5.11 -8.34 16.08
C ILE A 149 -3.76 -7.63 16.08
N GLY A 150 -3.74 -6.31 16.07
CA GLY A 150 -2.55 -5.48 16.14
C GLY A 150 -2.45 -4.75 17.48
N PHE A 151 -1.22 -4.50 17.92
CA PHE A 151 -0.94 -3.68 19.09
C PHE A 151 0.13 -2.66 18.72
N LYS A 152 -0.15 -1.36 18.92
CA LYS A 152 0.77 -0.27 18.59
C LYS A 152 0.46 0.96 19.40
N ASN A 153 1.51 1.66 19.90
CA ASN A 153 1.38 2.86 20.71
C ASN A 153 0.39 2.65 21.88
N ASN A 154 0.52 1.53 22.60
CA ASN A 154 -0.33 1.11 23.72
C ASN A 154 -1.83 0.98 23.39
N LYS A 155 -2.17 0.72 22.12
CA LYS A 155 -3.55 0.51 21.69
C LYS A 155 -3.71 -0.80 20.91
N TRP A 156 -4.76 -1.54 21.23
CA TRP A 156 -5.23 -2.65 20.42
C TRP A 156 -5.96 -2.13 19.20
N ILE A 157 -5.67 -2.69 18.05
CA ILE A 157 -6.19 -2.25 16.75
C ILE A 157 -6.85 -3.44 16.06
N ASP A 158 -8.06 -3.24 15.58
CA ASP A 158 -8.71 -4.20 14.70
C ASP A 158 -8.14 -4.06 13.28
N SER A 159 -8.09 -5.15 12.54
CA SER A 159 -7.80 -5.13 11.10
C SER A 159 -9.07 -5.38 10.31
N ILE A 160 -9.41 -4.46 9.44
CA ILE A 160 -10.55 -4.53 8.51
C ILE A 160 -10.01 -5.04 7.18
N PHE A 161 -10.57 -6.16 6.71
CA PHE A 161 -10.19 -6.77 5.44
C PHE A 161 -11.20 -6.40 4.37
N LEU A 162 -10.71 -5.83 3.27
CA LEU A 162 -11.46 -5.67 2.04
C LEU A 162 -10.76 -6.44 0.94
N GLN A 163 -11.53 -6.89 -0.05
CA GLN A 163 -10.97 -7.62 -1.18
C GLN A 163 -11.62 -7.22 -2.50
N LYS A 164 -10.87 -7.41 -3.58
CA LYS A 164 -11.32 -7.18 -4.94
C LYS A 164 -10.70 -8.21 -5.88
N ASN A 165 -11.53 -8.89 -6.66
CA ASN A 165 -11.08 -9.69 -7.81
C ASN A 165 -10.64 -8.77 -8.95
N VAL A 166 -9.59 -9.14 -9.67
CA VAL A 166 -9.04 -8.40 -10.81
C VAL A 166 -8.87 -9.28 -12.04
#